data_c8b82654cbc5ec07af2347a5750f20e0
#
_entry.id   c8b82654cbc5ec07af2347a5750f20e0
#
_cell.length_a   1.000
_cell.length_b   1.000
_cell.length_c   1.000
_cell.angle_alpha   90.00
_cell.angle_beta   90.00
_cell.angle_gamma   90.00
#
_symmetry.space_group_name_H-M   'P 1'
#
loop_
_entity.id
_entity.type
_entity.pdbx_description
1 polymer ?
#
loop_
_entity_poly.entity_id
_entity_poly.type
_entity_poly.pdbx_seq_one_letter_code
_entity_poly.pdbx_strand_id
1 'polypeptide(L)'
;MFVSRTEKRKINSKKEGSKNSGFTFLEVIVAIYVIIVGFTGAMSLLTFVVGSASVSYNRLIAAHLAQEGLEVVRNIRDSNWDTWFSSYANGDYRAQYNTNSIDLLPIYNNPPLKFRDDAPFYQYGQGPDSIFKRKITLNRISAVEAQVIAQVTWTDKGRNYSLRVDSRLWNWR
;
A
#
# COMPACT_ATOMS: atom_id res chain seq x y z
N MET A 1 -100.45 28.02 6.02
CA MET A 1 -100.04 27.37 4.78
C MET A 1 -98.70 27.96 4.35
N PHE A 2 -97.61 27.32 4.82
CA PHE A 2 -96.23 27.78 4.60
C PHE A 2 -95.55 26.79 3.64
N VAL A 3 -95.17 27.28 2.46
CA VAL A 3 -94.40 26.51 1.48
C VAL A 3 -92.91 26.81 1.71
N SER A 4 -92.19 25.83 2.21
CA SER A 4 -90.74 25.90 2.37
C SER A 4 -90.06 25.58 1.04
N ARG A 5 -89.33 26.58 0.51
CA ARG A 5 -88.53 26.48 -0.70
C ARG A 5 -87.11 26.04 -0.34
N THR A 6 -86.74 24.77 -0.55
CA THR A 6 -85.38 24.22 -0.36
C THR A 6 -84.51 24.60 -1.54
N GLU A 7 -83.55 25.48 -1.30
CA GLU A 7 -82.51 25.90 -2.26
C GLU A 7 -81.38 24.85 -2.29
N LYS A 8 -81.25 24.18 -3.47
CA LYS A 8 -80.14 23.22 -3.70
C LYS A 8 -78.89 24.01 -4.06
N ARG A 9 -77.95 24.09 -3.10
CA ARG A 9 -76.57 24.54 -3.36
C ARG A 9 -75.85 23.51 -4.26
N LYS A 10 -75.53 23.94 -5.51
CA LYS A 10 -74.63 23.21 -6.40
C LYS A 10 -73.18 23.38 -5.89
N ILE A 11 -72.57 22.33 -5.35
CA ILE A 11 -71.17 22.30 -5.05
C ILE A 11 -70.40 22.09 -6.39
N ASN A 12 -69.81 23.15 -6.90
CA ASN A 12 -68.87 23.07 -8.02
C ASN A 12 -67.53 22.50 -7.52
N SER A 13 -67.34 21.20 -7.58
CA SER A 13 -65.99 20.61 -7.38
C SER A 13 -65.13 20.91 -8.60
N LYS A 14 -64.29 21.91 -8.48
CA LYS A 14 -63.23 22.18 -9.44
C LYS A 14 -62.22 21.03 -9.38
N LYS A 15 -62.31 20.09 -10.31
CA LYS A 15 -61.26 19.12 -10.54
C LYS A 15 -60.02 19.88 -10.97
N GLU A 16 -59.06 20.04 -10.06
CA GLU A 16 -57.70 20.42 -10.44
C GLU A 16 -57.12 19.28 -11.27
N GLY A 17 -57.05 19.50 -12.58
CA GLY A 17 -56.38 18.60 -13.49
C GLY A 17 -54.91 18.56 -13.16
N SER A 18 -54.42 17.42 -12.62
CA SER A 18 -53.01 17.12 -12.50
C SER A 18 -52.38 17.27 -13.89
N LYS A 19 -51.60 18.32 -14.06
CA LYS A 19 -50.79 18.51 -15.28
C LYS A 19 -49.68 17.45 -15.20
N ASN A 20 -49.83 16.29 -15.82
CA ASN A 20 -48.77 15.38 -16.11
C ASN A 20 -47.83 16.04 -17.13
N SER A 21 -46.82 16.72 -16.65
CA SER A 21 -45.73 17.21 -17.50
C SER A 21 -44.87 16.02 -17.84
N GLY A 22 -44.97 15.52 -19.07
CA GLY A 22 -44.06 14.53 -19.62
C GLY A 22 -42.66 15.12 -19.85
N PHE A 23 -41.62 14.32 -19.71
CA PHE A 23 -40.25 14.73 -20.01
C PHE A 23 -40.13 15.08 -21.50
N THR A 24 -39.41 16.15 -21.79
CA THR A 24 -39.08 16.53 -23.17
C THR A 24 -37.94 15.65 -23.67
N PHE A 25 -37.89 15.40 -24.98
CA PHE A 25 -36.81 14.63 -25.62
C PHE A 25 -35.42 15.24 -25.31
N LEU A 26 -35.33 16.57 -25.32
CA LEU A 26 -34.10 17.28 -24.99
C LEU A 26 -33.64 17.03 -23.53
N GLU A 27 -34.58 17.00 -22.59
CA GLU A 27 -34.30 16.77 -21.18
C GLU A 27 -33.73 15.37 -20.95
N VAL A 28 -34.24 14.34 -21.66
CA VAL A 28 -33.72 12.96 -21.63
C VAL A 28 -32.29 12.93 -22.16
N ILE A 29 -32.00 13.59 -23.27
CA ILE A 29 -30.65 13.65 -23.84
C ILE A 29 -29.66 14.30 -22.85
N VAL A 30 -30.05 15.45 -22.26
CA VAL A 30 -29.22 16.15 -21.27
C VAL A 30 -29.00 15.29 -20.02
N ALA A 31 -30.04 14.60 -19.54
CA ALA A 31 -29.92 13.71 -18.39
C ALA A 31 -28.97 12.57 -18.66
N ILE A 32 -29.06 11.90 -19.82
CA ILE A 32 -28.13 10.82 -20.20
C ILE A 32 -26.70 11.34 -20.33
N TYR A 33 -26.51 12.51 -20.93
CA TYR A 33 -25.18 13.12 -21.05
C TYR A 33 -24.54 13.37 -19.66
N VAL A 34 -25.28 13.96 -18.73
CA VAL A 34 -24.80 14.21 -17.36
C VAL A 34 -24.45 12.91 -16.63
N ILE A 35 -25.29 11.86 -16.80
CA ILE A 35 -25.02 10.54 -16.22
C ILE A 35 -23.73 9.94 -16.79
N ILE A 36 -23.53 9.98 -18.10
CA ILE A 36 -22.33 9.43 -18.75
C ILE A 36 -21.08 10.16 -18.26
N VAL A 37 -21.10 11.49 -18.23
CA VAL A 37 -19.96 12.30 -17.77
C VAL A 37 -19.67 12.02 -16.29
N GLY A 38 -20.71 11.99 -15.44
CA GLY A 38 -20.58 11.70 -14.02
C GLY A 38 -20.03 10.29 -13.76
N PHE A 39 -20.55 9.29 -14.45
CA PHE A 39 -20.10 7.90 -14.32
C PHE A 39 -18.66 7.70 -14.78
N THR A 40 -18.28 8.32 -15.91
CA THR A 40 -16.90 8.24 -16.43
C THR A 40 -15.91 8.87 -15.45
N GLY A 41 -16.27 10.04 -14.87
CA GLY A 41 -15.46 10.68 -13.84
C GLY A 41 -15.31 9.82 -12.58
N ALA A 42 -16.39 9.21 -12.10
CA ALA A 42 -16.38 8.34 -10.94
C ALA A 42 -15.51 7.09 -11.17
N MET A 43 -15.59 6.45 -12.35
CA MET A 43 -14.76 5.30 -12.70
C MET A 43 -13.28 5.65 -12.80
N SER A 44 -12.95 6.81 -13.35
CA SER A 44 -11.57 7.30 -13.40
C SER A 44 -10.99 7.50 -11.99
N LEU A 45 -11.75 8.08 -11.08
CA LEU A 45 -11.36 8.27 -9.69
C LEU A 45 -11.16 6.92 -8.98
N LEU A 46 -12.05 5.97 -9.18
CA LEU A 46 -11.98 4.65 -8.57
C LEU A 46 -10.70 3.91 -8.99
N THR A 47 -10.36 3.90 -10.27
CA THR A 47 -9.13 3.27 -10.77
C THR A 47 -7.88 3.93 -10.22
N PHE A 48 -7.87 5.25 -10.07
CA PHE A 48 -6.78 5.99 -9.43
C PHE A 48 -6.61 5.60 -7.96
N VAL A 49 -7.70 5.55 -7.18
CA VAL A 49 -7.67 5.21 -5.75
C VAL A 49 -7.16 3.78 -5.54
N VAL A 50 -7.67 2.80 -6.31
CA VAL A 50 -7.22 1.40 -6.22
C VAL A 50 -5.73 1.28 -6.58
N GLY A 51 -5.27 2.01 -7.60
CA GLY A 51 -3.86 2.04 -7.96
C GLY A 51 -2.97 2.63 -6.86
N SER A 52 -3.40 3.71 -6.24
CA SER A 52 -2.69 4.36 -5.14
C SER A 52 -2.64 3.49 -3.87
N ALA A 53 -3.73 2.79 -3.56
CA ALA A 53 -3.80 1.86 -2.43
C ALA A 53 -2.78 0.72 -2.57
N SER A 54 -2.62 0.13 -3.75
CA SER A 54 -1.62 -0.92 -4.03
C SER A 54 -0.20 -0.43 -3.74
N VAL A 55 0.15 0.77 -4.23
CA VAL A 55 1.48 1.35 -3.99
C VAL A 55 1.72 1.58 -2.50
N SER A 56 0.72 2.09 -1.77
CA SER A 56 0.81 2.33 -0.33
C SER A 56 0.98 1.04 0.46
N TYR A 57 0.26 -0.01 0.10
CA TYR A 57 0.36 -1.33 0.69
C TYR A 57 1.77 -1.94 0.50
N ASN A 58 2.28 -1.93 -0.74
CA ASN A 58 3.62 -2.42 -1.04
C ASN A 58 4.72 -1.62 -0.31
N ARG A 59 4.53 -0.31 -0.16
CA ARG A 59 5.45 0.53 0.62
C ARG A 59 5.46 0.17 2.11
N LEU A 60 4.30 -0.16 2.68
CA LEU A 60 4.21 -0.62 4.07
C LEU A 60 4.95 -1.95 4.27
N ILE A 61 4.76 -2.92 3.38
CA ILE A 61 5.51 -4.18 3.42
C ILE A 61 7.01 -3.92 3.32
N ALA A 62 7.43 -3.08 2.37
CA ALA A 62 8.84 -2.74 2.21
C ALA A 62 9.45 -2.09 3.46
N ALA A 63 8.67 -1.26 4.18
CA ALA A 63 9.11 -0.66 5.44
C ALA A 63 9.33 -1.72 6.54
N HIS A 64 8.40 -2.65 6.68
CA HIS A 64 8.56 -3.77 7.63
C HIS A 64 9.75 -4.66 7.27
N LEU A 65 9.94 -4.98 5.99
CA LEU A 65 11.09 -5.77 5.55
C LEU A 65 12.44 -5.06 5.79
N ALA A 66 12.47 -3.74 5.64
CA ALA A 66 13.67 -2.95 5.95
C ALA A 66 13.95 -2.92 7.45
N GLN A 67 12.91 -2.72 8.28
CA GLN A 67 13.03 -2.76 9.73
C GLN A 67 13.48 -4.15 10.23
N GLU A 68 12.85 -5.23 9.73
CA GLU A 68 13.28 -6.60 10.03
C GLU A 68 14.76 -6.81 9.70
N GLY A 69 15.22 -6.35 8.53
CA GLY A 69 16.62 -6.46 8.16
C GLY A 69 17.57 -5.74 9.11
N LEU A 70 17.22 -4.55 9.57
CA LEU A 70 18.00 -3.82 10.58
C LEU A 70 18.00 -4.54 11.93
N GLU A 71 16.85 -5.10 12.34
CA GLU A 71 16.71 -5.77 13.62
C GLU A 71 17.52 -7.07 13.67
N VAL A 72 17.57 -7.84 12.59
CA VAL A 72 18.43 -9.02 12.49
C VAL A 72 19.89 -8.63 12.71
N VAL A 73 20.38 -7.58 12.04
CA VAL A 73 21.76 -7.11 12.22
C VAL A 73 22.00 -6.63 13.65
N ARG A 74 21.03 -5.92 14.24
CA ARG A 74 21.12 -5.47 15.63
C ARG A 74 21.22 -6.63 16.61
N ASN A 75 20.41 -7.65 16.44
CA ASN A 75 20.44 -8.87 17.27
C ASN A 75 21.79 -9.59 17.19
N ILE A 76 22.35 -9.73 15.99
CA ILE A 76 23.66 -10.32 15.78
C ILE A 76 24.75 -9.50 16.50
N ARG A 77 24.74 -8.19 16.34
CA ARG A 77 25.65 -7.25 17.01
C ARG A 77 25.53 -7.33 18.53
N ASP A 78 24.31 -7.38 19.06
CA ASP A 78 24.03 -7.42 20.51
C ASP A 78 24.49 -8.72 21.15
N SER A 79 24.60 -9.79 20.40
CA SER A 79 25.15 -11.06 20.87
C SER A 79 26.63 -10.92 21.24
N ASN A 80 27.46 -10.30 20.38
CA ASN A 80 28.85 -10.00 20.63
C ASN A 80 29.38 -8.97 19.62
N TRP A 81 29.70 -7.77 20.09
CA TRP A 81 30.22 -6.69 19.23
C TRP A 81 31.53 -7.06 18.53
N ASP A 82 32.49 -7.57 19.25
CA ASP A 82 33.83 -7.81 18.72
C ASP A 82 33.82 -8.91 17.67
N THR A 83 33.06 -9.99 17.91
CA THR A 83 32.85 -11.05 16.94
C THR A 83 32.10 -10.52 15.70
N TRP A 84 31.03 -9.77 15.89
CA TRP A 84 30.27 -9.18 14.80
C TRP A 84 31.15 -8.22 13.99
N PHE A 85 31.85 -7.33 14.66
CA PHE A 85 32.67 -6.31 14.02
C PHE A 85 33.87 -6.92 13.27
N SER A 86 34.48 -7.98 13.78
CA SER A 86 35.57 -8.68 13.10
C SER A 86 35.10 -9.52 11.93
N SER A 87 33.92 -10.17 12.05
CA SER A 87 33.41 -11.11 11.06
C SER A 87 32.83 -10.44 9.81
N TYR A 88 32.27 -9.22 9.93
CA TYR A 88 31.59 -8.55 8.83
C TYR A 88 32.32 -7.29 8.39
N ALA A 89 32.90 -7.32 7.19
CA ALA A 89 33.56 -6.16 6.57
C ALA A 89 32.54 -5.18 5.98
N ASN A 90 33.02 -4.05 5.47
CA ASN A 90 32.17 -3.18 4.64
C ASN A 90 31.71 -3.93 3.41
N GLY A 91 30.42 -3.85 3.11
CA GLY A 91 29.85 -4.55 1.97
C GLY A 91 28.34 -4.72 2.03
N ASP A 92 27.83 -5.39 1.02
CA ASP A 92 26.40 -5.69 0.88
C ASP A 92 26.11 -7.12 1.31
N TYR A 93 25.06 -7.28 2.11
CA TYR A 93 24.65 -8.53 2.74
C TYR A 93 23.18 -8.80 2.54
N ARG A 94 22.79 -10.06 2.73
CA ARG A 94 21.40 -10.48 2.91
C ARG A 94 21.18 -10.95 4.34
N ALA A 95 20.03 -10.62 4.89
CA ALA A 95 19.63 -11.04 6.22
C ALA A 95 18.29 -11.77 6.14
N GLN A 96 18.08 -12.76 6.98
CA GLN A 96 16.83 -13.50 7.10
C GLN A 96 16.41 -13.56 8.56
N TYR A 97 15.13 -13.55 8.82
CA TYR A 97 14.55 -13.43 10.18
C TYR A 97 15.01 -14.54 11.15
N ASN A 98 15.30 -15.73 10.66
CA ASN A 98 15.63 -16.91 11.47
C ASN A 98 17.13 -17.24 11.47
N THR A 99 18.00 -16.32 11.10
CA THR A 99 19.45 -16.53 11.09
C THR A 99 20.13 -15.70 12.16
N ASN A 100 21.18 -16.29 12.75
CA ASN A 100 22.10 -15.59 13.66
C ASN A 100 23.32 -15.04 12.91
N SER A 101 23.27 -15.00 11.58
CA SER A 101 24.33 -14.50 10.71
C SER A 101 23.72 -13.81 9.50
N ILE A 102 24.48 -12.93 8.87
CA ILE A 102 24.13 -12.35 7.58
C ILE A 102 25.07 -12.91 6.52
N ASP A 103 24.52 -13.21 5.36
CA ASP A 103 25.30 -13.74 4.24
C ASP A 103 25.77 -12.59 3.35
N LEU A 104 27.02 -12.68 2.87
CA LEU A 104 27.53 -11.74 1.89
C LEU A 104 26.74 -11.86 0.59
N LEU A 105 26.24 -10.74 0.06
CA LEU A 105 25.59 -10.72 -1.24
C LEU A 105 26.62 -10.92 -2.35
N PRO A 106 26.38 -11.83 -3.29
CA PRO A 106 27.13 -11.86 -4.53
C PRO A 106 27.01 -10.51 -5.25
N ILE A 107 28.12 -9.99 -5.75
CA ILE A 107 28.25 -8.64 -6.34
C ILE A 107 27.22 -8.35 -7.43
N TYR A 108 26.68 -9.38 -8.10
CA TYR A 108 25.76 -9.25 -9.24
C TYR A 108 24.36 -9.81 -9.03
N ASN A 109 24.02 -10.30 -7.84
CA ASN A 109 22.75 -10.95 -7.63
C ASN A 109 22.13 -10.60 -6.28
N ASN A 110 21.14 -9.73 -6.29
CA ASN A 110 20.23 -9.53 -5.16
C ASN A 110 18.96 -10.34 -5.43
N PRO A 111 18.85 -11.59 -4.92
CA PRO A 111 17.71 -12.44 -5.18
C PRO A 111 16.44 -11.85 -4.53
N PRO A 112 15.25 -12.10 -5.10
CA PRO A 112 14.00 -11.74 -4.48
C PRO A 112 13.80 -12.51 -3.17
N LEU A 113 13.15 -11.88 -2.23
CA LEU A 113 12.58 -12.57 -1.08
C LEU A 113 11.43 -13.46 -1.55
N LYS A 114 11.30 -14.63 -0.95
CA LYS A 114 10.23 -15.59 -1.23
C LYS A 114 9.19 -15.53 -0.13
N PHE A 115 7.94 -15.73 -0.49
CA PHE A 115 6.83 -15.71 0.45
C PHE A 115 6.03 -17.00 0.33
N ARG A 116 5.63 -17.57 1.48
CA ARG A 116 4.77 -18.76 1.54
C ARG A 116 3.55 -18.43 2.39
N ASP A 117 2.39 -18.86 1.93
CA ASP A 117 1.12 -18.64 2.62
C ASP A 117 1.01 -19.46 3.93
N ASP A 118 1.64 -20.65 3.96
CA ASP A 118 1.68 -21.55 5.13
C ASP A 118 2.73 -21.13 6.18
N ALA A 119 3.67 -20.29 5.80
CA ALA A 119 4.67 -19.69 6.67
C ALA A 119 4.78 -18.20 6.30
N PRO A 120 3.99 -17.31 6.94
CA PRO A 120 3.83 -15.92 6.50
C PRO A 120 5.06 -15.04 6.77
N PHE A 121 6.23 -15.54 6.36
CA PHE A 121 7.51 -14.86 6.49
C PHE A 121 8.17 -14.69 5.12
N TYR A 122 8.84 -13.57 4.95
CA TYR A 122 9.71 -13.35 3.80
C TYR A 122 11.09 -13.96 4.06
N GLN A 123 11.55 -14.85 3.17
CA GLN A 123 12.78 -15.60 3.33
C GLN A 123 13.51 -15.80 1.99
N TYR A 124 14.74 -16.33 2.03
CA TYR A 124 15.47 -16.69 0.81
C TYR A 124 15.38 -18.18 0.46
N GLY A 125 14.81 -18.99 1.35
CA GLY A 125 14.77 -20.45 1.22
C GLY A 125 13.71 -20.94 0.24
N GLN A 126 12.54 -21.31 0.74
CA GLN A 126 11.46 -21.96 -0.03
C GLN A 126 10.30 -21.01 -0.30
N GLY A 127 9.56 -21.27 -1.37
CA GLY A 127 8.37 -20.51 -1.77
C GLY A 127 8.54 -19.82 -3.11
N PRO A 128 7.45 -19.26 -3.66
CA PRO A 128 7.49 -18.42 -4.86
C PRO A 128 8.21 -17.10 -4.59
N ASP A 129 8.84 -16.58 -5.63
CA ASP A 129 9.50 -15.28 -5.58
C ASP A 129 8.47 -14.17 -5.36
N SER A 130 8.71 -13.30 -4.40
CA SER A 130 7.96 -12.07 -4.23
C SER A 130 8.50 -10.95 -5.12
N ILE A 131 7.80 -9.83 -5.16
CA ILE A 131 8.28 -8.64 -5.86
C ILE A 131 9.43 -7.93 -5.14
N PHE A 132 9.69 -8.27 -3.86
CA PHE A 132 10.60 -7.54 -3.00
C PHE A 132 12.01 -8.14 -3.01
N LYS A 133 13.01 -7.25 -3.11
CA LYS A 133 14.43 -7.57 -2.93
C LYS A 133 14.98 -6.73 -1.79
N ARG A 134 15.66 -7.36 -0.83
CA ARG A 134 16.26 -6.66 0.30
C ARG A 134 17.77 -6.75 0.25
N LYS A 135 18.42 -5.64 0.53
CA LYS A 135 19.89 -5.53 0.64
C LYS A 135 20.23 -4.83 1.94
N ILE A 136 21.20 -5.35 2.65
CA ILE A 136 21.78 -4.74 3.86
C ILE A 136 23.19 -4.28 3.52
N THR A 137 23.48 -3.01 3.67
CA THR A 137 24.83 -2.47 3.50
C THR A 137 25.41 -2.13 4.85
N LEU A 138 26.60 -2.65 5.12
CA LEU A 138 27.40 -2.35 6.30
C LEU A 138 28.55 -1.41 5.94
N ASN A 139 28.67 -0.32 6.69
CA ASN A 139 29.76 0.64 6.59
C ASN A 139 30.35 0.87 7.99
N ARG A 140 31.55 0.43 8.21
CA ARG A 140 32.32 0.76 9.43
C ARG A 140 32.76 2.21 9.37
N ILE A 141 32.38 2.98 10.36
CA ILE A 141 32.74 4.41 10.46
C ILE A 141 33.98 4.56 11.34
N SER A 142 34.04 3.81 12.44
CA SER A 142 35.18 3.78 13.35
C SER A 142 35.27 2.41 14.02
N ALA A 143 36.23 2.22 14.91
CA ALA A 143 36.35 0.98 15.70
C ALA A 143 35.15 0.68 16.59
N VAL A 144 34.36 1.73 16.92
CA VAL A 144 33.22 1.63 17.85
C VAL A 144 31.89 2.02 17.19
N GLU A 145 31.89 2.33 15.90
CA GLU A 145 30.70 2.80 15.18
C GLU A 145 30.60 2.15 13.80
N ALA A 146 29.40 1.67 13.49
CA ALA A 146 29.03 1.19 12.15
C ALA A 146 27.67 1.72 11.72
N GLN A 147 27.53 2.06 10.45
CA GLN A 147 26.26 2.35 9.81
C GLN A 147 25.73 1.10 9.14
N VAL A 148 24.46 0.81 9.36
CA VAL A 148 23.72 -0.26 8.70
C VAL A 148 22.60 0.35 7.89
N ILE A 149 22.52 0.00 6.61
CA ILE A 149 21.50 0.49 5.69
C ILE A 149 20.70 -0.70 5.20
N ALA A 150 19.40 -0.72 5.44
CA ALA A 150 18.49 -1.67 4.82
C ALA A 150 17.78 -1.00 3.63
N GLN A 151 17.96 -1.54 2.46
CA GLN A 151 17.30 -1.10 1.24
C GLN A 151 16.39 -2.21 0.71
N VAL A 152 15.11 -1.88 0.51
CA VAL A 152 14.14 -2.76 -0.14
C VAL A 152 13.73 -2.15 -1.46
N THR A 153 13.83 -2.94 -2.52
CA THR A 153 13.42 -2.53 -3.87
C THR A 153 12.32 -3.45 -4.38
N TRP A 154 11.38 -2.91 -5.14
CA TRP A 154 10.33 -3.70 -5.77
C TRP A 154 9.86 -3.03 -7.07
N THR A 155 9.21 -3.82 -7.91
CA THR A 155 8.58 -3.35 -9.14
C THR A 155 7.07 -3.59 -9.04
N ASP A 156 6.28 -2.55 -9.26
CA ASP A 156 4.83 -2.63 -9.32
C ASP A 156 4.33 -1.91 -10.59
N LYS A 157 3.53 -2.61 -11.39
CA LYS A 157 2.97 -2.11 -12.65
C LYS A 157 4.02 -1.47 -13.58
N GLY A 158 5.20 -2.09 -13.67
CA GLY A 158 6.30 -1.63 -14.53
C GLY A 158 7.08 -0.43 -13.96
N ARG A 159 6.80 0.03 -12.75
CA ARG A 159 7.54 1.09 -12.07
C ARG A 159 8.40 0.52 -10.96
N ASN A 160 9.63 1.00 -10.88
CA ASN A 160 10.56 0.61 -9.83
C ASN A 160 10.44 1.55 -8.64
N TYR A 161 10.39 0.96 -7.46
CA TYR A 161 10.33 1.64 -6.18
C TYR A 161 11.48 1.20 -5.30
N SER A 162 11.88 2.07 -4.40
CA SER A 162 12.90 1.79 -3.40
C SER A 162 12.53 2.45 -2.08
N LEU A 163 12.80 1.75 -0.98
CA LEU A 163 12.72 2.28 0.36
C LEU A 163 14.05 1.98 1.06
N ARG A 164 14.62 2.99 1.69
CA ARG A 164 15.87 2.88 2.43
C ARG A 164 15.64 3.34 3.86
N VAL A 165 16.16 2.55 4.80
CA VAL A 165 16.22 2.89 6.22
C VAL A 165 17.65 2.68 6.67
N ASP A 166 18.20 3.57 7.45
CA ASP A 166 19.52 3.45 8.01
C ASP A 166 19.52 3.57 9.54
N SER A 167 20.50 2.94 10.17
CA SER A 167 20.73 2.97 11.60
C SER A 167 22.22 3.02 11.87
N ARG A 168 22.60 3.71 12.93
CA ARG A 168 23.97 3.70 13.45
C ARG A 168 24.03 2.81 14.68
N LEU A 169 25.02 1.95 14.70
CA LEU A 169 25.26 1.00 15.79
C LEU A 169 26.60 1.36 16.44
N TRP A 170 26.61 1.40 17.76
CA TRP A 170 27.79 1.70 18.55
C TRP A 170 28.15 0.53 19.45
N ASN A 171 29.43 0.44 19.79
CA ASN A 171 29.88 -0.40 20.91
C ASN A 171 29.56 0.36 22.21
N TRP A 172 28.59 -0.15 22.94
CA TRP A 172 28.11 0.45 24.20
C TRP A 172 28.50 -0.38 25.43
N ARG A 173 29.34 -1.40 25.26
CA ARG A 173 29.88 -2.27 26.31
C ARG A 173 31.32 -1.94 26.59
#